data_97d6524cd24b811146a1542e4f58d0ab
#
_entry.id   97d6524cd24b811146a1542e4f58d0ab
#
_cell.length_a   1.000
_cell.length_b   1.000
_cell.length_c   1.000
_cell.angle_alpha   90.00
_cell.angle_beta   90.00
_cell.angle_gamma   90.00
#
_symmetry.space_group_name_H-M   'P 1'
#
loop_
_entity.id
_entity.type
_entity.pdbx_description
1 polymer ?
#
loop_
_entity_poly.entity_id
_entity_poly.type
_entity_poly.pdbx_seq_one_letter_code
_entity_poly.pdbx_strand_id
1 'polypeptide(L)'
;MRWFSRKYKQVLGLDITTSSIKLIELAAAGAGQYRVECYAAEPTPPNSINEHIIVDPEAIGEAIKRAVKKAGTRTREVAVAISGDAVITKVIQMPRGLAESELESQVELQADQYIPFPMDEVSYDFEVIGPAEKDKDSNDVLLVASRSENVEQLRGAVAAAGLETRIVDVEAFALENACRLMTHQFPDGGIDRSIAVIDFGATSTTFSVLRNLKIIYTRDFAFGGHQLTEEIMRTYGLTMEEAGRHKKEGGLPGNYQAEVLDPFIDDMTQQVSRSLQFYLASGSGREQPDKILVCGGCGNIPGVADVIQSRVGIPAEKGDPLGQMKVSSRARMQSVQRDATALLTACGLALRSFD
;
A
#
# COMPACT_ATOMS: atom_id res chain seq x y z
N MET A 1 2.21 37.29 -11.18
CA MET A 1 3.26 36.96 -10.20
C MET A 1 2.59 36.69 -8.85
N ARG A 2 2.24 35.45 -8.54
CA ARG A 2 1.63 35.03 -7.27
C ARG A 2 2.68 34.30 -6.44
N TRP A 3 3.38 35.03 -5.60
CA TRP A 3 4.32 34.55 -4.61
C TRP A 3 3.57 34.17 -3.32
N PHE A 4 2.74 33.14 -3.37
CA PHE A 4 2.34 32.43 -2.17
C PHE A 4 2.58 30.94 -2.47
N SER A 5 3.75 30.44 -2.06
CA SER A 5 3.91 29.02 -1.88
C SER A 5 2.79 28.60 -0.91
N ARG A 6 1.78 27.85 -1.38
CA ARG A 6 0.95 27.07 -0.48
C ARG A 6 1.93 26.26 0.37
N LYS A 7 2.04 26.57 1.65
CA LYS A 7 2.64 25.68 2.61
C LYS A 7 1.75 24.45 2.60
N TYR A 8 2.17 23.40 1.92
CA TYR A 8 1.52 22.11 2.01
C TYR A 8 1.50 21.74 3.49
N LYS A 9 0.32 21.50 4.04
CA LYS A 9 0.22 21.01 5.40
C LYS A 9 0.74 19.59 5.38
N GLN A 10 1.76 19.31 6.15
CA GLN A 10 2.40 18.02 6.28
C GLN A 10 1.41 17.03 6.89
N VAL A 11 1.23 15.88 6.25
CA VAL A 11 0.42 14.78 6.76
C VAL A 11 1.31 13.58 7.10
N LEU A 12 0.89 12.81 8.09
CA LEU A 12 1.49 11.52 8.39
C LEU A 12 0.90 10.48 7.42
N GLY A 13 1.74 9.66 6.80
CA GLY A 13 1.28 8.44 6.16
C GLY A 13 1.02 7.38 7.23
N LEU A 14 -0.22 6.99 7.41
CA LEU A 14 -0.65 6.03 8.42
C LEU A 14 -1.24 4.79 7.73
N ASP A 15 -0.49 3.71 7.75
CA ASP A 15 -0.86 2.41 7.20
C ASP A 15 -1.34 1.49 8.34
N ILE A 16 -2.60 1.05 8.26
CA ILE A 16 -3.27 0.21 9.26
C ILE A 16 -3.55 -1.15 8.63
N THR A 17 -2.78 -2.16 9.02
CA THR A 17 -2.93 -3.52 8.51
C THR A 17 -3.32 -4.50 9.62
N THR A 18 -3.69 -5.72 9.25
CA THR A 18 -4.04 -6.79 10.21
C THR A 18 -2.92 -7.15 11.17
N SER A 19 -1.65 -6.85 10.86
CA SER A 19 -0.50 -7.22 11.69
C SER A 19 0.18 -6.04 12.38
N SER A 20 0.13 -4.85 11.79
CA SER A 20 0.85 -3.69 12.30
C SER A 20 0.26 -2.38 11.82
N ILE A 21 0.38 -1.38 12.66
CA ILE A 21 0.08 0.02 12.36
C ILE A 21 1.42 0.71 12.15
N LYS A 22 1.63 1.28 10.97
CA LYS A 22 2.88 1.95 10.58
C LYS A 22 2.61 3.42 10.31
N LEU A 23 3.44 4.27 10.85
CA LEU A 23 3.36 5.71 10.72
C LEU A 23 4.69 6.24 10.22
N ILE A 24 4.65 7.04 9.14
CA ILE A 24 5.83 7.72 8.61
C ILE A 24 5.53 9.19 8.32
N GLU A 25 6.51 10.05 8.55
CA GLU A 25 6.48 11.47 8.19
C GLU A 25 7.63 11.76 7.25
N LEU A 26 7.31 12.34 6.10
CA LEU A 26 8.29 12.74 5.10
C LEU A 26 8.39 14.26 5.03
N ALA A 27 9.59 14.79 4.84
CA ALA A 27 9.83 16.20 4.55
C ALA A 27 10.53 16.37 3.21
N ALA A 28 10.26 17.45 2.50
CA ALA A 28 10.99 17.81 1.29
C ALA A 28 12.45 18.11 1.63
N ALA A 29 13.37 17.54 0.86
CA ALA A 29 14.82 17.72 1.01
C ALA A 29 15.48 18.35 -0.24
N GLY A 30 14.68 18.74 -1.22
CA GLY A 30 15.06 19.32 -2.50
C GLY A 30 13.99 19.05 -3.55
N ALA A 31 14.21 19.41 -4.79
CA ALA A 31 13.27 19.13 -5.87
C ALA A 31 13.15 17.60 -6.08
N GLY A 32 11.98 17.05 -5.77
CA GLY A 32 11.71 15.61 -5.90
C GLY A 32 12.47 14.71 -4.91
N GLN A 33 13.16 15.29 -3.93
CA GLN A 33 13.87 14.55 -2.89
C GLN A 33 13.16 14.69 -1.56
N TYR A 34 13.16 13.60 -0.79
CA TYR A 34 12.48 13.52 0.50
C TYR A 34 13.43 13.00 1.58
N ARG A 35 13.06 13.27 2.82
CA ARG A 35 13.75 12.80 4.02
C ARG A 35 12.73 12.22 4.98
N VAL A 36 13.06 11.08 5.60
CA VAL A 36 12.27 10.52 6.69
C VAL A 36 12.47 11.35 7.95
N GLU A 37 11.43 12.03 8.43
CA GLU A 37 11.48 12.82 9.67
C GLU A 37 11.25 11.96 10.90
N CYS A 38 10.25 11.10 10.86
CA CYS A 38 9.99 10.13 11.91
C CYS A 38 9.31 8.88 11.35
N TYR A 39 9.42 7.81 12.12
CA TYR A 39 8.82 6.51 11.83
C TYR A 39 8.50 5.78 13.13
N ALA A 40 7.37 5.10 13.16
CA ALA A 40 7.04 4.11 14.17
C ALA A 40 6.16 3.01 13.60
N ALA A 41 6.32 1.81 14.16
CA ALA A 41 5.41 0.70 13.96
C ALA A 41 4.96 0.14 15.32
N GLU A 42 3.69 -0.22 15.41
CA GLU A 42 3.05 -0.87 16.56
C GLU A 42 2.28 -2.10 16.09
N PRO A 43 2.22 -3.16 16.89
CA PRO A 43 1.36 -4.29 16.58
C PRO A 43 -0.12 -3.86 16.55
N THR A 44 -0.86 -4.39 15.60
CA THR A 44 -2.31 -4.27 15.57
C THR A 44 -2.91 -5.09 16.72
N PRO A 45 -3.86 -4.55 17.49
CA PRO A 45 -4.53 -5.30 18.54
C PRO A 45 -5.24 -6.54 17.96
N PRO A 46 -5.19 -7.68 18.65
CA PRO A 46 -5.88 -8.89 18.18
C PRO A 46 -7.37 -8.65 17.99
N ASN A 47 -7.95 -9.25 16.94
CA ASN A 47 -9.38 -9.19 16.62
C ASN A 47 -9.96 -7.78 16.40
N SER A 48 -9.12 -6.75 16.20
CA SER A 48 -9.57 -5.38 15.93
C SER A 48 -9.79 -5.09 14.45
N ILE A 49 -9.30 -5.96 13.57
CA ILE A 49 -9.53 -5.92 12.11
C ILE A 49 -10.00 -7.30 11.66
N ASN A 50 -11.06 -7.34 10.87
CA ASN A 50 -11.57 -8.54 10.23
C ASN A 50 -11.74 -8.29 8.73
N GLU A 51 -11.18 -9.15 7.87
CA GLU A 51 -11.26 -9.02 6.39
C GLU A 51 -10.99 -7.57 5.89
N HIS A 52 -9.92 -6.97 6.41
CA HIS A 52 -9.50 -5.58 6.13
C HIS A 52 -10.43 -4.47 6.66
N ILE A 53 -11.50 -4.81 7.38
CA ILE A 53 -12.42 -3.85 8.00
C ILE A 53 -12.07 -3.69 9.48
N ILE A 54 -11.96 -2.46 9.95
CA ILE A 54 -11.76 -2.15 11.37
C ILE A 54 -13.07 -2.45 12.11
N VAL A 55 -13.01 -3.35 13.10
CA VAL A 55 -14.18 -3.73 13.94
C VAL A 55 -14.08 -3.17 15.36
N ASP A 56 -12.89 -2.74 15.78
CA ASP A 56 -12.65 -2.08 17.08
C ASP A 56 -11.80 -0.81 16.88
N PRO A 57 -12.45 0.32 16.53
CA PRO A 57 -11.76 1.59 16.29
C PRO A 57 -11.02 2.14 17.52
N GLU A 58 -11.54 1.89 18.73
CA GLU A 58 -10.92 2.34 19.97
C GLU A 58 -9.59 1.64 20.21
N ALA A 59 -9.54 0.32 20.08
CA ALA A 59 -8.31 -0.46 20.24
C ALA A 59 -7.25 -0.04 19.21
N ILE A 60 -7.66 0.16 17.93
CA ILE A 60 -6.79 0.68 16.88
C ILE A 60 -6.31 2.09 17.24
N GLY A 61 -7.20 2.97 17.70
CA GLY A 61 -6.86 4.33 18.10
C GLY A 61 -5.80 4.37 19.20
N GLU A 62 -5.90 3.53 20.22
CA GLU A 62 -4.87 3.43 21.27
C GLU A 62 -3.53 2.91 20.72
N ALA A 63 -3.54 2.02 19.75
CA ALA A 63 -2.31 1.57 19.09
C ALA A 63 -1.69 2.67 18.22
N ILE A 64 -2.50 3.43 17.47
CA ILE A 64 -2.04 4.62 16.72
C ILE A 64 -1.42 5.64 17.68
N LYS A 65 -2.05 5.90 18.83
CA LYS A 65 -1.56 6.83 19.85
C LYS A 65 -0.19 6.42 20.41
N ARG A 66 0.02 5.10 20.61
CA ARG A 66 1.36 4.57 20.97
C ARG A 66 2.38 4.81 19.85
N ALA A 67 2.00 4.57 18.58
CA ALA A 67 2.86 4.81 17.43
C ALA A 67 3.25 6.30 17.33
N VAL A 68 2.31 7.23 17.47
CA VAL A 68 2.54 8.68 17.49
C VAL A 68 3.52 9.08 18.60
N LYS A 69 3.32 8.55 19.81
CA LYS A 69 4.21 8.82 20.94
C LYS A 69 5.62 8.29 20.68
N LYS A 70 5.75 7.10 20.10
CA LYS A 70 7.03 6.45 19.76
C LYS A 70 7.77 7.18 18.65
N ALA A 71 7.02 7.68 17.63
CA ALA A 71 7.57 8.49 16.55
C ALA A 71 8.02 9.88 17.01
N GLY A 72 7.44 10.41 18.07
CA GLY A 72 7.74 11.75 18.60
C GLY A 72 7.31 12.88 17.66
N THR A 73 6.33 12.64 16.78
CA THR A 73 5.81 13.65 15.85
C THR A 73 4.87 14.62 16.53
N ARG A 74 4.81 15.86 15.98
CA ARG A 74 3.85 16.89 16.35
C ARG A 74 2.74 17.06 15.31
N THR A 75 2.88 16.45 14.16
CA THR A 75 1.88 16.48 13.09
C THR A 75 0.64 15.73 13.55
N ARG A 76 -0.54 16.29 13.29
CA ARG A 76 -1.83 15.75 13.73
C ARG A 76 -2.73 15.35 12.56
N GLU A 77 -2.46 15.88 11.38
CA GLU A 77 -3.19 15.51 10.16
C GLU A 77 -2.59 14.24 9.56
N VAL A 78 -3.45 13.31 9.13
CA VAL A 78 -3.01 12.03 8.57
C VAL A 78 -3.66 11.76 7.22
N ALA A 79 -2.93 11.05 6.36
CA ALA A 79 -3.46 10.33 5.22
C ALA A 79 -3.51 8.84 5.58
N VAL A 80 -4.65 8.23 5.31
CA VAL A 80 -4.93 6.79 5.53
C VAL A 80 -5.44 6.19 4.23
N ALA A 81 -5.47 4.86 4.11
CA ALA A 81 -5.99 4.18 2.93
C ALA A 81 -7.04 3.14 3.29
N ILE A 82 -8.01 2.96 2.38
CA ILE A 82 -8.95 1.84 2.38
C ILE A 82 -8.35 0.73 1.52
N SER A 83 -8.51 -0.51 1.96
CA SER A 83 -8.09 -1.69 1.19
C SER A 83 -8.82 -1.81 -0.15
N GLY A 84 -8.12 -2.30 -1.17
CA GLY A 84 -8.66 -2.48 -2.51
C GLY A 84 -9.94 -3.33 -2.56
N ASP A 85 -10.06 -4.33 -1.70
CA ASP A 85 -11.24 -5.21 -1.61
C ASP A 85 -12.51 -4.47 -1.17
N ALA A 86 -12.36 -3.35 -0.45
CA ALA A 86 -13.48 -2.52 0.04
C ALA A 86 -13.78 -1.32 -0.86
N VAL A 87 -13.14 -1.24 -2.05
CA VAL A 87 -13.24 -0.09 -2.96
C VAL A 87 -13.71 -0.53 -4.34
N ILE A 88 -14.66 0.21 -4.89
CA ILE A 88 -15.08 0.10 -6.30
C ILE A 88 -14.37 1.19 -7.07
N THR A 89 -13.62 0.81 -8.09
CA THR A 89 -12.93 1.73 -8.99
C THR A 89 -13.43 1.52 -10.42
N LYS A 90 -13.88 2.58 -11.08
CA LYS A 90 -14.38 2.57 -12.45
C LYS A 90 -13.90 3.78 -13.23
N VAL A 91 -13.55 3.57 -14.49
CA VAL A 91 -13.41 4.66 -15.46
C VAL A 91 -14.71 4.77 -16.22
N ILE A 92 -15.35 5.95 -16.15
CA ILE A 92 -16.59 6.29 -16.82
C ILE A 92 -16.34 7.42 -17.82
N GLN A 93 -17.13 7.50 -18.88
CA GLN A 93 -16.98 8.55 -19.88
C GLN A 93 -18.00 9.67 -19.64
N MET A 94 -17.52 10.90 -19.59
CA MET A 94 -18.32 12.11 -19.37
C MET A 94 -18.11 13.12 -20.49
N PRO A 95 -19.14 13.85 -20.92
CA PRO A 95 -19.00 14.91 -21.90
C PRO A 95 -17.95 15.94 -21.49
N ARG A 96 -17.17 16.44 -22.44
CA ARG A 96 -16.19 17.51 -22.18
C ARG A 96 -16.88 18.85 -22.01
N GLY A 97 -16.27 19.73 -21.23
CA GLY A 97 -16.72 21.11 -21.08
C GLY A 97 -17.87 21.32 -20.09
N LEU A 98 -18.26 20.29 -19.35
CA LEU A 98 -19.18 20.43 -18.22
C LEU A 98 -18.57 21.32 -17.13
N ALA A 99 -19.41 22.16 -16.50
CA ALA A 99 -19.01 22.82 -15.26
C ALA A 99 -18.85 21.78 -14.15
N GLU A 100 -18.05 22.10 -13.12
CA GLU A 100 -17.74 21.15 -12.03
C GLU A 100 -19.02 20.59 -11.36
N SER A 101 -20.00 21.46 -11.09
CA SER A 101 -21.29 21.04 -10.51
C SER A 101 -22.16 20.18 -11.45
N GLU A 102 -22.05 20.39 -12.77
CA GLU A 102 -22.74 19.57 -13.76
C GLU A 102 -22.07 18.20 -13.87
N LEU A 103 -20.74 18.17 -13.85
CA LEU A 103 -19.96 16.94 -13.85
C LEU A 103 -20.28 16.11 -12.61
N GLU A 104 -20.29 16.71 -11.41
CA GLU A 104 -20.64 16.04 -10.16
C GLU A 104 -22.03 15.39 -10.24
N SER A 105 -23.05 16.12 -10.69
CA SER A 105 -24.40 15.58 -10.85
C SER A 105 -24.49 14.44 -11.88
N GLN A 106 -23.71 14.52 -12.97
CA GLN A 106 -23.66 13.46 -13.98
C GLN A 106 -22.92 12.23 -13.46
N VAL A 107 -21.84 12.41 -12.70
CA VAL A 107 -21.10 11.31 -12.06
C VAL A 107 -22.00 10.60 -11.06
N GLU A 108 -22.72 11.33 -10.20
CA GLU A 108 -23.65 10.75 -9.23
C GLU A 108 -24.73 9.88 -9.90
N LEU A 109 -25.33 10.39 -10.97
CA LEU A 109 -26.35 9.67 -11.76
C LEU A 109 -25.79 8.39 -12.40
N GLN A 110 -24.55 8.42 -12.89
CA GLN A 110 -23.92 7.24 -13.49
C GLN A 110 -23.37 6.28 -12.42
N ALA A 111 -22.93 6.78 -11.28
CA ALA A 111 -22.38 5.99 -10.18
C ALA A 111 -23.38 4.92 -9.70
N ASP A 112 -24.65 5.25 -9.62
CA ASP A 112 -25.76 4.34 -9.24
C ASP A 112 -25.82 3.06 -10.11
N GLN A 113 -25.31 3.12 -11.34
CA GLN A 113 -25.29 1.96 -12.25
C GLN A 113 -24.13 0.98 -11.95
N TYR A 114 -23.08 1.44 -11.27
CA TYR A 114 -21.85 0.67 -11.03
C TYR A 114 -21.67 0.30 -9.56
N ILE A 115 -22.31 1.03 -8.66
CA ILE A 115 -22.21 0.84 -7.22
C ILE A 115 -23.39 -0.01 -6.74
N PRO A 116 -23.17 -1.23 -6.21
CA PRO A 116 -24.24 -2.14 -5.82
C PRO A 116 -24.82 -1.84 -4.41
N PHE A 117 -24.72 -0.59 -3.96
CA PHE A 117 -25.17 -0.12 -2.65
C PHE A 117 -25.98 1.17 -2.82
N PRO A 118 -26.95 1.45 -1.93
CA PRO A 118 -27.65 2.73 -1.91
C PRO A 118 -26.65 3.90 -1.80
N MET A 119 -26.85 4.94 -2.60
CA MET A 119 -25.89 6.07 -2.67
C MET A 119 -25.75 6.84 -1.35
N ASP A 120 -26.75 6.82 -0.48
CA ASP A 120 -26.72 7.37 0.87
C ASP A 120 -25.84 6.57 1.86
N GLU A 121 -25.50 5.32 1.52
CA GLU A 121 -24.57 4.47 2.26
C GLU A 121 -23.13 4.48 1.67
N VAL A 122 -22.86 5.31 0.64
CA VAL A 122 -21.60 5.31 -0.10
C VAL A 122 -20.86 6.62 0.05
N SER A 123 -19.57 6.53 0.32
CA SER A 123 -18.60 7.63 0.15
C SER A 123 -17.92 7.44 -1.19
N TYR A 124 -17.99 8.44 -2.07
CA TYR A 124 -17.34 8.40 -3.37
C TYR A 124 -16.60 9.71 -3.68
N ASP A 125 -15.65 9.61 -4.59
CA ASP A 125 -14.92 10.74 -5.15
C ASP A 125 -14.60 10.45 -6.62
N PHE A 126 -14.28 11.47 -7.41
CA PHE A 126 -13.93 11.28 -8.81
C PHE A 126 -12.84 12.25 -9.27
N GLU A 127 -12.10 11.84 -10.30
CA GLU A 127 -11.04 12.64 -10.92
C GLU A 127 -11.12 12.55 -12.44
N VAL A 128 -11.01 13.68 -13.13
CA VAL A 128 -10.91 13.71 -14.59
C VAL A 128 -9.50 13.29 -15.00
N ILE A 129 -9.36 12.09 -15.59
CA ILE A 129 -8.07 11.56 -16.04
C ILE A 129 -7.59 12.31 -17.29
N GLY A 130 -8.48 12.58 -18.23
CA GLY A 130 -8.18 13.28 -19.48
C GLY A 130 -9.13 12.90 -20.62
N PRO A 131 -8.80 13.29 -21.87
CA PRO A 131 -9.61 12.96 -23.03
C PRO A 131 -9.74 11.45 -23.24
N ALA A 132 -10.96 10.97 -23.50
CA ALA A 132 -11.21 9.58 -23.81
C ALA A 132 -10.55 9.18 -25.16
N GLU A 133 -9.93 7.99 -25.17
CA GLU A 133 -9.16 7.52 -26.34
C GLU A 133 -10.04 7.31 -27.59
N LYS A 134 -11.27 6.84 -27.37
CA LYS A 134 -12.22 6.47 -28.45
C LYS A 134 -13.22 7.56 -28.79
N ASP A 135 -13.44 8.52 -27.92
CA ASP A 135 -14.40 9.61 -28.10
C ASP A 135 -13.77 10.96 -27.70
N LYS A 136 -13.47 11.79 -28.73
CA LYS A 136 -12.80 13.09 -28.52
C LYS A 136 -13.69 14.14 -27.83
N ASP A 137 -14.99 13.92 -27.80
CA ASP A 137 -15.95 14.82 -27.15
C ASP A 137 -16.21 14.44 -25.69
N SER A 138 -15.59 13.35 -25.22
CA SER A 138 -15.66 12.86 -23.85
C SER A 138 -14.32 12.90 -23.13
N ASN A 139 -14.39 12.95 -21.80
CA ASN A 139 -13.28 12.70 -20.88
C ASN A 139 -13.47 11.36 -20.19
N ASP A 140 -12.38 10.68 -19.95
CA ASP A 140 -12.33 9.58 -18.99
C ASP A 140 -12.28 10.16 -17.57
N VAL A 141 -13.19 9.71 -16.72
CA VAL A 141 -13.33 10.13 -15.33
C VAL A 141 -13.18 8.88 -14.44
N LEU A 142 -12.23 8.91 -13.54
CA LEU A 142 -12.04 7.89 -12.52
C LEU A 142 -13.07 8.10 -11.42
N LEU A 143 -13.95 7.13 -11.22
CA LEU A 143 -14.87 7.06 -10.08
C LEU A 143 -14.32 6.06 -9.07
N VAL A 144 -14.28 6.48 -7.82
CA VAL A 144 -13.84 5.67 -6.68
C VAL A 144 -14.92 5.71 -5.61
N ALA A 145 -15.33 4.57 -5.10
CA ALA A 145 -16.38 4.48 -4.11
C ALA A 145 -16.11 3.38 -3.07
N SER A 146 -16.53 3.62 -1.84
CA SER A 146 -16.53 2.64 -0.76
C SER A 146 -17.78 2.82 0.09
N ARG A 147 -18.16 1.80 0.86
CA ARG A 147 -19.18 1.99 1.88
C ARG A 147 -18.78 3.07 2.88
N SER A 148 -19.68 3.96 3.22
CA SER A 148 -19.45 5.04 4.19
C SER A 148 -19.02 4.48 5.56
N GLU A 149 -19.52 3.30 5.93
CA GLU A 149 -19.13 2.62 7.15
C GLU A 149 -17.62 2.36 7.22
N ASN A 150 -16.98 1.91 6.13
CA ASN A 150 -15.54 1.66 6.10
C ASN A 150 -14.74 2.96 6.33
N VAL A 151 -15.18 4.04 5.71
CA VAL A 151 -14.57 5.37 5.87
C VAL A 151 -14.72 5.86 7.31
N GLU A 152 -15.91 5.72 7.90
CA GLU A 152 -16.20 6.18 9.26
C GLU A 152 -15.46 5.37 10.33
N GLN A 153 -15.34 4.04 10.18
CA GLN A 153 -14.54 3.20 11.08
C GLN A 153 -13.07 3.64 11.08
N LEU A 154 -12.51 3.89 9.89
CA LEU A 154 -11.14 4.36 9.74
C LEU A 154 -10.94 5.74 10.36
N ARG A 155 -11.86 6.68 10.11
CA ARG A 155 -11.85 8.02 10.71
C ARG A 155 -12.03 7.97 12.23
N GLY A 156 -12.90 7.08 12.71
CA GLY A 156 -13.12 6.84 14.14
C GLY A 156 -11.84 6.40 14.85
N ALA A 157 -11.11 5.44 14.30
CA ALA A 157 -9.85 4.98 14.85
C ALA A 157 -8.79 6.11 14.90
N VAL A 158 -8.70 6.92 13.85
CA VAL A 158 -7.80 8.08 13.79
C VAL A 158 -8.18 9.12 14.83
N ALA A 159 -9.48 9.44 14.97
CA ALA A 159 -9.99 10.39 15.94
C ALA A 159 -9.77 9.94 17.39
N ALA A 160 -9.93 8.63 17.68
CA ALA A 160 -9.64 8.05 19.00
C ALA A 160 -8.17 8.20 19.40
N ALA A 161 -7.25 8.30 18.42
CA ALA A 161 -5.85 8.61 18.65
C ALA A 161 -5.56 10.11 18.89
N GLY A 162 -6.55 10.99 18.78
CA GLY A 162 -6.39 12.44 18.85
C GLY A 162 -5.74 13.02 17.59
N LEU A 163 -5.95 12.38 16.43
CA LEU A 163 -5.50 12.82 15.11
C LEU A 163 -6.70 13.23 14.25
N GLU A 164 -6.43 13.93 13.16
CA GLU A 164 -7.41 14.38 12.17
C GLU A 164 -7.16 13.68 10.83
N THR A 165 -8.15 12.97 10.31
CA THR A 165 -8.08 12.39 8.98
C THR A 165 -8.22 13.50 7.94
N ARG A 166 -7.13 13.77 7.22
CA ARG A 166 -7.08 14.76 6.16
C ARG A 166 -7.44 14.17 4.81
N ILE A 167 -6.93 12.95 4.55
CA ILE A 167 -7.08 12.25 3.29
C ILE A 167 -7.43 10.79 3.61
N VAL A 168 -8.44 10.29 2.92
CA VAL A 168 -8.72 8.86 2.81
C VAL A 168 -8.42 8.47 1.37
N ASP A 169 -7.36 7.72 1.18
CA ASP A 169 -6.86 7.24 -0.12
C ASP A 169 -7.26 5.78 -0.34
N VAL A 170 -6.84 5.21 -1.44
CA VAL A 170 -6.92 3.78 -1.75
C VAL A 170 -5.53 3.17 -1.69
N GLU A 171 -5.37 1.99 -1.12
CA GLU A 171 -4.06 1.31 -1.01
C GLU A 171 -3.35 1.21 -2.36
N ALA A 172 -4.07 0.90 -3.44
CA ALA A 172 -3.50 0.82 -4.79
C ALA A 172 -2.90 2.17 -5.26
N PHE A 173 -3.55 3.30 -4.96
CA PHE A 173 -3.03 4.62 -5.32
C PHE A 173 -1.87 5.04 -4.42
N ALA A 174 -1.91 4.69 -3.15
CA ALA A 174 -0.77 4.87 -2.25
C ALA A 174 0.44 4.07 -2.74
N LEU A 175 0.25 2.81 -3.18
CA LEU A 175 1.30 1.99 -3.79
C LEU A 175 1.85 2.65 -5.07
N GLU A 176 0.98 3.12 -5.96
CA GLU A 176 1.38 3.83 -7.18
C GLU A 176 2.25 5.06 -6.86
N ASN A 177 1.83 5.86 -5.87
CA ASN A 177 2.61 7.02 -5.42
C ASN A 177 3.97 6.61 -4.84
N ALA A 178 4.03 5.55 -4.04
CA ALA A 178 5.28 5.05 -3.48
C ALA A 178 6.26 4.57 -4.56
N CYS A 179 5.76 4.04 -5.68
CA CYS A 179 6.60 3.61 -6.81
C CYS A 179 7.44 4.75 -7.39
N ARG A 180 6.98 6.01 -7.28
CA ARG A 180 7.77 7.19 -7.68
C ARG A 180 9.06 7.34 -6.88
N LEU A 181 9.11 6.83 -5.66
CA LEU A 181 10.29 6.83 -4.81
C LEU A 181 11.31 5.77 -5.23
N MET A 182 10.87 4.76 -5.98
CA MET A 182 11.66 3.60 -6.38
C MET A 182 12.08 3.63 -7.86
N THR A 183 11.88 4.75 -8.57
CA THR A 183 12.23 4.85 -10.00
C THR A 183 13.70 4.55 -10.30
N HIS A 184 14.59 4.74 -9.34
CA HIS A 184 16.00 4.35 -9.44
C HIS A 184 16.23 2.83 -9.52
N GLN A 185 15.25 2.04 -9.07
CA GLN A 185 15.25 0.58 -9.17
C GLN A 185 14.60 0.09 -10.48
N PHE A 186 13.98 0.97 -11.25
CA PHE A 186 13.28 0.62 -12.48
C PHE A 186 14.19 0.77 -13.69
N PRO A 187 14.18 -0.17 -14.66
CA PRO A 187 14.81 0.05 -15.95
C PRO A 187 14.22 1.31 -16.58
N ASP A 188 15.08 2.19 -17.10
CA ASP A 188 14.73 3.47 -17.73
C ASP A 188 13.81 4.37 -16.86
N GLY A 189 13.91 4.26 -15.51
CA GLY A 189 13.07 4.99 -14.57
C GLY A 189 11.57 4.62 -14.64
N GLY A 190 11.24 3.49 -15.27
CA GLY A 190 9.87 3.01 -15.47
C GLY A 190 9.18 3.57 -16.72
N ILE A 191 9.87 4.36 -17.55
CA ILE A 191 9.31 4.90 -18.80
C ILE A 191 9.32 3.81 -19.87
N ASP A 192 8.17 3.60 -20.51
CA ASP A 192 7.92 2.54 -21.50
C ASP A 192 8.29 1.12 -21.00
N ARG A 193 8.25 0.95 -19.68
CA ARG A 193 8.53 -0.30 -18.99
C ARG A 193 7.32 -0.78 -18.18
N SER A 194 7.22 -2.09 -18.05
CA SER A 194 6.24 -2.75 -17.19
C SER A 194 6.93 -3.30 -15.95
N ILE A 195 6.52 -2.84 -14.77
CA ILE A 195 7.11 -3.22 -13.48
C ILE A 195 6.07 -3.95 -12.66
N ALA A 196 6.34 -5.18 -12.26
CA ALA A 196 5.52 -5.87 -11.27
C ALA A 196 5.98 -5.50 -9.86
N VAL A 197 5.07 -5.11 -9.02
CA VAL A 197 5.28 -4.89 -7.58
C VAL A 197 4.45 -5.90 -6.83
N ILE A 198 5.09 -6.69 -5.98
CA ILE A 198 4.43 -7.73 -5.20
C ILE A 198 4.61 -7.37 -3.74
N ASP A 199 3.53 -6.98 -3.08
CA ASP A 199 3.51 -6.64 -1.67
C ASP A 199 3.01 -7.83 -0.84
N PHE A 200 3.94 -8.59 -0.27
CA PHE A 200 3.65 -9.72 0.61
C PHE A 200 3.32 -9.23 2.02
N GLY A 201 2.04 -9.01 2.28
CA GLY A 201 1.53 -8.61 3.58
C GLY A 201 1.49 -9.72 4.62
N ALA A 202 0.67 -9.54 5.66
CA ALA A 202 0.52 -10.52 6.73
C ALA A 202 -0.47 -11.64 6.35
N THR A 203 -1.65 -11.29 5.86
CA THR A 203 -2.74 -12.22 5.52
C THR A 203 -3.03 -12.25 4.03
N SER A 204 -2.69 -11.20 3.32
CA SER A 204 -2.91 -11.04 1.89
C SER A 204 -1.64 -10.56 1.18
N THR A 205 -1.59 -10.80 -0.11
CA THR A 205 -0.54 -10.31 -1.01
C THR A 205 -1.19 -9.58 -2.16
N THR A 206 -0.69 -8.38 -2.45
CA THR A 206 -1.10 -7.57 -3.59
C THR A 206 -0.07 -7.71 -4.71
N PHE A 207 -0.53 -8.16 -5.89
CA PHE A 207 0.26 -8.18 -7.11
C PHE A 207 -0.22 -7.06 -8.02
N SER A 208 0.63 -6.06 -8.27
CA SER A 208 0.35 -4.94 -9.14
C SER A 208 1.33 -4.86 -10.29
N VAL A 209 0.86 -4.51 -11.49
CA VAL A 209 1.72 -4.19 -12.63
C VAL A 209 1.52 -2.74 -13.01
N LEU A 210 2.64 -2.01 -13.09
CA LEU A 210 2.67 -0.62 -13.50
C LEU A 210 3.27 -0.52 -14.90
N ARG A 211 2.75 0.42 -15.69
CA ARG A 211 3.36 0.89 -16.94
C ARG A 211 3.40 2.41 -16.92
N ASN A 212 4.55 3.00 -17.23
CA ASN A 212 4.75 4.45 -17.11
C ASN A 212 4.38 4.97 -15.72
N LEU A 213 4.71 4.23 -14.67
CA LEU A 213 4.41 4.51 -13.26
C LEU A 213 2.91 4.58 -12.93
N LYS A 214 2.05 4.04 -13.77
CA LYS A 214 0.60 3.92 -13.55
C LYS A 214 0.20 2.44 -13.44
N ILE A 215 -0.63 2.11 -12.46
CA ILE A 215 -1.15 0.75 -12.31
C ILE A 215 -2.06 0.43 -13.49
N ILE A 216 -1.74 -0.65 -14.21
CA ILE A 216 -2.52 -1.20 -15.31
C ILE A 216 -3.21 -2.52 -14.95
N TYR A 217 -2.77 -3.14 -13.86
CA TYR A 217 -3.33 -4.39 -13.35
C TYR A 217 -3.04 -4.49 -11.84
N THR A 218 -4.02 -4.91 -11.08
CA THR A 218 -3.84 -5.28 -9.67
C THR A 218 -4.71 -6.47 -9.32
N ARG A 219 -4.22 -7.30 -8.39
CA ARG A 219 -4.96 -8.44 -7.86
C ARG A 219 -4.45 -8.79 -6.48
N ASP A 220 -5.40 -9.02 -5.57
CA ASP A 220 -5.13 -9.51 -4.24
C ASP A 220 -5.39 -11.02 -4.14
N PHE A 221 -4.67 -11.68 -3.26
CA PHE A 221 -4.88 -13.10 -2.95
C PHE A 221 -4.51 -13.42 -1.50
N ALA A 222 -5.21 -14.39 -0.92
CA ALA A 222 -5.08 -14.79 0.47
C ALA A 222 -3.80 -15.62 0.69
N PHE A 223 -2.65 -14.94 0.77
CA PHE A 223 -1.35 -15.51 1.10
C PHE A 223 -0.51 -14.44 1.81
N GLY A 224 0.22 -14.81 2.85
CA GLY A 224 1.09 -13.84 3.53
C GLY A 224 1.89 -14.43 4.69
N GLY A 225 2.63 -13.56 5.35
CA GLY A 225 3.57 -13.92 6.41
C GLY A 225 2.94 -14.56 7.65
N HIS A 226 1.61 -14.52 7.78
CA HIS A 226 0.88 -15.20 8.85
C HIS A 226 1.03 -16.73 8.73
N GLN A 227 0.94 -17.25 7.51
CA GLN A 227 1.15 -18.69 7.23
C GLN A 227 2.53 -19.17 7.69
N LEU A 228 3.58 -18.37 7.48
CA LEU A 228 4.90 -18.70 8.03
C LEU A 228 4.89 -18.71 9.56
N THR A 229 4.17 -17.78 10.19
CA THR A 229 4.07 -17.77 11.66
C THR A 229 3.33 -18.99 12.19
N GLU A 230 2.24 -19.39 11.55
CA GLU A 230 1.48 -20.60 11.88
C GLU A 230 2.31 -21.87 11.70
N GLU A 231 3.11 -21.94 10.63
CA GLU A 231 4.00 -23.07 10.39
C GLU A 231 5.08 -23.17 11.49
N ILE A 232 5.66 -22.05 11.92
CA ILE A 232 6.59 -21.99 13.04
C ILE A 232 5.91 -22.47 14.33
N MET A 233 4.69 -22.00 14.61
CA MET A 233 3.90 -22.45 15.77
C MET A 233 3.70 -23.97 15.76
N ARG A 234 3.28 -24.50 14.63
CA ARG A 234 2.97 -25.92 14.46
C ARG A 234 4.22 -26.79 14.61
N THR A 235 5.32 -26.35 14.01
CA THR A 235 6.56 -27.15 13.98
C THR A 235 7.28 -27.15 15.33
N TYR A 236 7.26 -26.03 16.05
CA TYR A 236 8.04 -25.88 17.30
C TYR A 236 7.20 -25.77 18.56
N GLY A 237 5.87 -25.88 18.47
CA GLY A 237 4.97 -25.82 19.63
C GLY A 237 4.96 -24.47 20.33
N LEU A 238 5.20 -23.39 19.57
CA LEU A 238 5.26 -22.01 20.08
C LEU A 238 3.88 -21.34 20.05
N THR A 239 3.70 -20.34 20.90
CA THR A 239 2.55 -19.43 20.80
C THR A 239 2.71 -18.50 19.59
N MET A 240 1.62 -17.85 19.17
CA MET A 240 1.62 -16.86 18.07
C MET A 240 2.63 -15.73 18.33
N GLU A 241 2.68 -15.25 19.58
CA GLU A 241 3.57 -14.17 19.98
C GLU A 241 5.05 -14.61 19.92
N GLU A 242 5.36 -15.79 20.44
CA GLU A 242 6.72 -16.36 20.42
C GLU A 242 7.16 -16.63 18.98
N ALA A 243 6.33 -17.26 18.17
CA ALA A 243 6.61 -17.55 16.76
C ALA A 243 6.83 -16.24 15.96
N GLY A 244 5.98 -15.23 16.16
CA GLY A 244 6.12 -13.92 15.54
C GLY A 244 7.40 -13.18 15.95
N ARG A 245 7.80 -13.31 17.20
CA ARG A 245 9.06 -12.75 17.71
C ARG A 245 10.25 -13.47 17.09
N HIS A 246 10.30 -14.80 17.15
CA HIS A 246 11.39 -15.60 16.59
C HIS A 246 11.52 -15.44 15.07
N LYS A 247 10.39 -15.30 14.36
CA LYS A 247 10.40 -14.99 12.93
C LYS A 247 11.16 -13.69 12.61
N LYS A 248 11.05 -12.67 13.48
CA LYS A 248 11.68 -11.35 13.29
C LYS A 248 13.09 -11.27 13.83
N GLU A 249 13.36 -11.91 14.97
CA GLU A 249 14.59 -11.74 15.73
C GLU A 249 15.55 -12.94 15.57
N GLY A 250 15.05 -14.03 15.02
CA GLY A 250 15.81 -15.29 14.91
C GLY A 250 15.72 -16.13 16.19
N GLY A 251 16.63 -17.12 16.32
CA GLY A 251 16.69 -18.00 17.48
C GLY A 251 15.85 -19.26 17.34
N LEU A 252 15.34 -19.56 16.14
CA LEU A 252 14.71 -20.84 15.81
C LEU A 252 15.79 -21.95 15.65
N PRO A 253 15.41 -23.24 15.85
CA PRO A 253 16.33 -24.36 15.67
C PRO A 253 16.99 -24.41 14.30
N GLY A 254 18.14 -25.09 14.17
CA GLY A 254 18.94 -25.13 12.95
C GLY A 254 18.25 -25.75 11.72
N ASN A 255 17.20 -26.56 11.93
CA ASN A 255 16.38 -27.12 10.84
C ASN A 255 15.32 -26.14 10.28
N TYR A 256 15.12 -24.96 10.90
CA TYR A 256 14.14 -23.97 10.51
C TYR A 256 14.23 -23.59 9.03
N GLN A 257 15.46 -23.38 8.52
CA GLN A 257 15.67 -22.99 7.13
C GLN A 257 15.07 -24.05 6.19
N ALA A 258 15.49 -25.31 6.34
CA ALA A 258 15.11 -26.38 5.40
C ALA A 258 13.67 -26.88 5.59
N GLU A 259 13.16 -26.92 6.81
CA GLU A 259 11.86 -27.53 7.09
C GLU A 259 10.68 -26.55 7.07
N VAL A 260 10.94 -25.25 7.27
CA VAL A 260 9.88 -24.25 7.36
C VAL A 260 10.07 -23.10 6.38
N LEU A 261 11.24 -22.48 6.34
CA LEU A 261 11.43 -21.26 5.55
C LEU A 261 11.53 -21.53 4.05
N ASP A 262 12.32 -22.54 3.62
CA ASP A 262 12.49 -22.86 2.21
C ASP A 262 11.16 -23.30 1.57
N PRO A 263 10.31 -24.18 2.19
CA PRO A 263 8.97 -24.46 1.69
C PRO A 263 8.09 -23.22 1.57
N PHE A 264 8.13 -22.32 2.54
CA PHE A 264 7.37 -21.06 2.48
C PHE A 264 7.83 -20.16 1.32
N ILE A 265 9.14 -20.06 1.06
CA ILE A 265 9.69 -19.33 -0.09
C ILE A 265 9.25 -19.97 -1.42
N ASP A 266 9.19 -21.31 -1.48
CA ASP A 266 8.68 -22.02 -2.64
C ASP A 266 7.20 -21.67 -2.89
N ASP A 267 6.37 -21.63 -1.85
CA ASP A 267 4.98 -21.21 -1.95
C ASP A 267 4.85 -19.75 -2.39
N MET A 268 5.63 -18.82 -1.82
CA MET A 268 5.71 -17.43 -2.29
C MET A 268 5.97 -17.38 -3.79
N THR A 269 6.96 -18.11 -4.26
CA THR A 269 7.37 -18.14 -5.68
C THR A 269 6.29 -18.72 -6.58
N GLN A 270 5.56 -19.73 -6.11
CA GLN A 270 4.42 -20.30 -6.82
C GLN A 270 3.28 -19.27 -6.96
N GLN A 271 3.00 -18.46 -5.91
CA GLN A 271 2.01 -17.40 -5.99
C GLN A 271 2.41 -16.32 -7.01
N VAL A 272 3.69 -15.94 -7.06
CA VAL A 272 4.21 -15.02 -8.09
C VAL A 272 3.96 -15.58 -9.49
N SER A 273 4.33 -16.83 -9.72
CA SER A 273 4.16 -17.50 -11.02
C SER A 273 2.69 -17.54 -11.47
N ARG A 274 1.77 -17.84 -10.55
CA ARG A 274 0.33 -17.82 -10.81
C ARG A 274 -0.17 -16.42 -11.13
N SER A 275 0.28 -15.40 -10.37
CA SER A 275 -0.13 -14.02 -10.58
C SER A 275 0.31 -13.49 -11.94
N LEU A 276 1.52 -13.82 -12.38
CA LEU A 276 2.02 -13.53 -13.73
C LEU A 276 1.16 -14.18 -14.81
N GLN A 277 0.76 -15.45 -14.63
CA GLN A 277 -0.12 -16.14 -15.57
C GLN A 277 -1.49 -15.45 -15.67
N PHE A 278 -2.08 -15.05 -14.55
CA PHE A 278 -3.34 -14.32 -14.55
C PHE A 278 -3.22 -12.95 -15.21
N TYR A 279 -2.14 -12.22 -14.95
CA TYR A 279 -1.87 -10.93 -15.60
C TYR A 279 -1.79 -11.10 -17.13
N LEU A 280 -1.02 -12.04 -17.62
CA LEU A 280 -0.88 -12.29 -19.05
C LEU A 280 -2.21 -12.76 -19.69
N ALA A 281 -3.02 -13.53 -18.96
CA ALA A 281 -4.33 -13.98 -19.45
C ALA A 281 -5.41 -12.90 -19.42
N SER A 282 -5.26 -11.84 -18.62
CA SER A 282 -6.26 -10.78 -18.44
C SER A 282 -6.40 -9.85 -19.66
N GLY A 283 -5.44 -9.89 -20.61
CA GLY A 283 -5.37 -8.97 -21.74
C GLY A 283 -4.89 -7.56 -21.39
N SER A 284 -4.66 -7.26 -20.11
CA SER A 284 -4.09 -5.98 -19.65
C SER A 284 -2.59 -5.86 -19.99
N GLY A 285 -1.90 -7.00 -20.14
CA GLY A 285 -0.50 -7.08 -20.52
C GLY A 285 -0.30 -7.96 -21.73
N ARG A 286 0.43 -7.47 -22.76
CA ARG A 286 0.82 -8.26 -23.93
C ARG A 286 2.14 -9.01 -23.71
N GLU A 287 2.94 -8.55 -22.75
CA GLU A 287 4.30 -9.03 -22.49
C GLU A 287 4.52 -9.19 -20.98
N GLN A 288 5.51 -9.99 -20.62
CA GLN A 288 5.95 -10.13 -19.23
C GLN A 288 6.49 -8.80 -18.71
N PRO A 289 6.37 -8.52 -17.41
CA PRO A 289 7.01 -7.39 -16.80
C PRO A 289 8.53 -7.41 -17.00
N ASP A 290 9.13 -6.24 -17.21
CA ASP A 290 10.59 -6.10 -17.35
C ASP A 290 11.32 -6.37 -16.03
N LYS A 291 10.65 -6.16 -14.90
CA LYS A 291 11.22 -6.32 -13.56
C LYS A 291 10.14 -6.59 -12.52
N ILE A 292 10.55 -7.29 -11.45
CA ILE A 292 9.73 -7.54 -10.26
C ILE A 292 10.37 -6.85 -9.07
N LEU A 293 9.59 -6.09 -8.30
CA LEU A 293 9.94 -5.63 -6.96
C LEU A 293 9.19 -6.45 -5.91
N VAL A 294 9.95 -7.02 -4.97
CA VAL A 294 9.41 -7.81 -3.86
C VAL A 294 9.34 -6.90 -2.63
N CYS A 295 8.13 -6.62 -2.19
CA CYS A 295 7.80 -5.70 -1.11
C CYS A 295 7.07 -6.42 0.03
N GLY A 296 6.61 -5.66 1.03
CA GLY A 296 5.93 -6.21 2.19
C GLY A 296 6.85 -6.77 3.25
N GLY A 297 6.25 -7.28 4.31
CA GLY A 297 6.99 -7.85 5.43
C GLY A 297 7.85 -9.06 5.03
N CYS A 298 7.35 -9.90 4.12
CA CYS A 298 8.08 -11.07 3.62
C CYS A 298 9.13 -10.71 2.57
N GLY A 299 9.06 -9.53 1.95
CA GLY A 299 10.11 -9.03 1.05
C GLY A 299 11.49 -8.87 1.72
N ASN A 300 11.52 -8.86 3.06
CA ASN A 300 12.77 -8.83 3.83
C ASN A 300 13.42 -10.19 4.05
N ILE A 301 12.76 -11.29 3.66
CA ILE A 301 13.35 -12.64 3.79
C ILE A 301 14.61 -12.69 2.91
N PRO A 302 15.78 -13.04 3.49
CA PRO A 302 17.03 -13.08 2.73
C PRO A 302 16.95 -14.04 1.54
N GLY A 303 17.38 -13.57 0.36
CA GLY A 303 17.44 -14.38 -0.86
C GLY A 303 16.09 -14.61 -1.56
N VAL A 304 14.94 -14.14 -1.01
CA VAL A 304 13.62 -14.39 -1.61
C VAL A 304 13.51 -13.83 -3.04
N ALA A 305 14.06 -12.66 -3.30
CA ALA A 305 14.03 -12.07 -4.63
C ALA A 305 14.84 -12.91 -5.65
N ASP A 306 15.99 -13.44 -5.23
CA ASP A 306 16.85 -14.29 -6.08
C ASP A 306 16.14 -15.61 -6.43
N VAL A 307 15.43 -16.21 -5.48
CA VAL A 307 14.65 -17.44 -5.72
C VAL A 307 13.50 -17.14 -6.69
N ILE A 308 12.77 -16.05 -6.49
CA ILE A 308 11.71 -15.61 -7.41
C ILE A 308 12.28 -15.41 -8.82
N GLN A 309 13.36 -14.62 -8.95
CA GLN A 309 14.03 -14.40 -10.24
C GLN A 309 14.42 -15.72 -10.93
N SER A 310 15.04 -16.61 -10.19
CA SER A 310 15.49 -17.92 -10.73
C SER A 310 14.32 -18.76 -11.24
N ARG A 311 13.17 -18.70 -10.57
CA ARG A 311 11.99 -19.51 -10.90
C ARG A 311 11.19 -18.93 -12.08
N VAL A 312 10.98 -17.60 -12.10
CA VAL A 312 10.11 -16.97 -13.09
C VAL A 312 10.86 -16.42 -14.31
N GLY A 313 12.19 -16.30 -14.23
CA GLY A 313 13.05 -15.81 -15.31
C GLY A 313 12.97 -14.30 -15.56
N ILE A 314 12.36 -13.53 -14.65
CA ILE A 314 12.27 -12.07 -14.71
C ILE A 314 13.19 -11.50 -13.65
N PRO A 315 14.01 -10.46 -13.95
CA PRO A 315 14.84 -9.80 -12.95
C PRO A 315 14.00 -9.36 -11.73
N ALA A 316 14.40 -9.78 -10.54
CA ALA A 316 13.69 -9.45 -9.32
C ALA A 316 14.64 -8.91 -8.25
N GLU A 317 14.19 -7.92 -7.51
CA GLU A 317 14.91 -7.39 -6.36
C GLU A 317 13.95 -6.92 -5.27
N LYS A 318 14.50 -6.68 -4.10
CA LYS A 318 13.79 -6.10 -2.97
C LYS A 318 13.39 -4.66 -3.27
N GLY A 319 12.11 -4.33 -3.15
CA GLY A 319 11.62 -2.95 -3.28
C GLY A 319 11.97 -2.14 -2.03
N ASP A 320 12.58 -0.97 -2.23
CA ASP A 320 12.98 -0.07 -1.14
C ASP A 320 12.55 1.38 -1.44
N PRO A 321 11.37 1.81 -0.95
CA PRO A 321 10.89 3.18 -1.17
C PRO A 321 11.74 4.23 -0.45
N LEU A 322 12.62 3.82 0.49
CA LEU A 322 13.43 4.72 1.30
C LEU A 322 14.92 4.76 0.86
N GLY A 323 15.31 3.92 -0.10
CA GLY A 323 16.71 3.71 -0.49
C GLY A 323 17.47 4.99 -0.91
N GLN A 324 16.77 6.00 -1.40
CA GLN A 324 17.34 7.30 -1.77
C GLN A 324 17.14 8.39 -0.70
N MET A 325 16.50 8.08 0.43
CA MET A 325 16.15 9.06 1.44
C MET A 325 17.19 9.15 2.55
N LYS A 326 17.45 10.36 3.00
CA LYS A 326 18.11 10.58 4.28
C LYS A 326 17.12 10.33 5.40
N VAL A 327 17.62 9.78 6.50
CA VAL A 327 16.84 9.53 7.72
C VAL A 327 17.25 10.56 8.76
N SER A 328 16.26 11.27 9.31
CA SER A 328 16.46 12.22 10.41
C SER A 328 16.96 11.50 11.67
N SER A 329 17.68 12.22 12.52
CA SER A 329 18.13 11.70 13.82
C SER A 329 16.95 11.33 14.77
N ARG A 330 15.74 11.82 14.50
CA ARG A 330 14.53 11.44 15.26
C ARG A 330 14.04 10.05 14.88
N ALA A 331 14.22 9.64 13.64
CA ALA A 331 13.88 8.29 13.20
C ALA A 331 15.04 7.34 13.47
N ARG A 332 14.75 6.19 14.08
CA ARG A 332 15.77 5.16 14.33
C ARG A 332 16.11 4.48 13.02
N MET A 333 17.24 4.85 12.41
CA MET A 333 17.67 4.38 11.09
C MET A 333 17.58 2.84 10.95
N GLN A 334 18.03 2.09 11.95
CA GLN A 334 17.97 0.62 11.93
C GLN A 334 16.54 0.08 11.81
N SER A 335 15.58 0.70 12.52
CA SER A 335 14.17 0.30 12.43
C SER A 335 13.57 0.65 11.07
N VAL A 336 13.91 1.83 10.53
CA VAL A 336 13.48 2.28 9.21
C VAL A 336 13.99 1.33 8.12
N GLN A 337 15.28 1.00 8.14
CA GLN A 337 15.90 0.10 7.15
C GLN A 337 15.36 -1.33 7.25
N ARG A 338 15.16 -1.84 8.47
CA ARG A 338 14.61 -3.18 8.67
C ARG A 338 13.21 -3.33 8.11
N ASP A 339 12.38 -2.29 8.25
CA ASP A 339 10.97 -2.35 7.87
C ASP A 339 10.70 -1.71 6.48
N ALA A 340 11.73 -1.25 5.76
CA ALA A 340 11.62 -0.45 4.53
C ALA A 340 10.70 -1.06 3.47
N THR A 341 10.81 -2.36 3.18
CA THR A 341 9.95 -3.06 2.20
C THR A 341 8.49 -3.05 2.58
N ALA A 342 8.18 -2.98 3.87
CA ALA A 342 6.81 -2.98 4.39
C ALA A 342 6.22 -1.58 4.56
N LEU A 343 6.93 -0.53 4.10
CA LEU A 343 6.51 0.87 4.23
C LEU A 343 5.94 1.46 2.94
N LEU A 344 5.67 0.63 1.94
CA LEU A 344 5.24 1.09 0.62
C LEU A 344 3.98 1.97 0.73
N THR A 345 2.90 1.43 1.29
CA THR A 345 1.63 2.15 1.48
C THR A 345 1.81 3.39 2.36
N ALA A 346 2.49 3.26 3.51
CA ALA A 346 2.73 4.40 4.40
C ALA A 346 3.51 5.53 3.71
N CYS A 347 4.52 5.20 2.88
CA CYS A 347 5.30 6.18 2.11
C CYS A 347 4.44 6.87 1.05
N GLY A 348 3.63 6.11 0.31
CA GLY A 348 2.72 6.67 -0.69
C GLY A 348 1.69 7.63 -0.08
N LEU A 349 1.16 7.28 1.09
CA LEU A 349 0.27 8.16 1.86
C LEU A 349 0.98 9.42 2.34
N ALA A 350 2.22 9.31 2.84
CA ALA A 350 2.98 10.47 3.29
C ALA A 350 3.33 11.44 2.14
N LEU A 351 3.46 10.94 0.90
CA LEU A 351 3.67 11.75 -0.30
C LEU A 351 2.50 12.68 -0.59
N ARG A 352 1.28 12.38 -0.09
CA ARG A 352 0.11 13.26 -0.20
C ARG A 352 0.32 14.62 0.48
N SER A 353 1.38 14.78 1.27
CA SER A 353 1.84 16.08 1.79
C SER A 353 2.31 17.03 0.71
N PHE A 354 2.60 16.54 -0.50
CA PHE A 354 3.30 17.28 -1.56
C PHE A 354 2.48 17.39 -2.85
N ASP A 355 1.23 16.89 -2.85
CA ASP A 355 0.27 17.01 -3.95
C ASP A 355 -0.34 18.41 -4.08
#